data_b96d932b7e5ccdae2efb0af79bf44343
#
_entry.id   b96d932b7e5ccdae2efb0af79bf44343
#
_cell.length_a   1.000
_cell.length_b   1.000
_cell.length_c   1.000
_cell.angle_alpha   90.00
_cell.angle_beta   90.00
_cell.angle_gamma   90.00
#
_symmetry.space_group_name_H-M   'P 1'
#
loop_
_entity.id
_entity.type
_entity.pdbx_description
1 polymer ?
#
loop_
_entity_poly.entity_id
_entity_poly.type
_entity_poly.pdbx_seq_one_letter_code
_entity_poly.pdbx_strand_id
1 'polypeptide(L)'
;MNGVKHIIQRIKEGRLKQLMAELLWMYAYVRRYWLLIGVYILLGASGSVLSLGTSVVSRDLVDAITGVNSMEIVRVASTYVGVGVAQIFINAVKSRLSLKVRLKVTNEIRADIYEQVLRTNWESLAKYRSGDLLYRVNGDAGTVANTILTFLPNVVTTLISFGGAFVIVIQHDPVMAVIALLGAPISFLTSRYSARRMREFQRDNQNVASDRTVFDQETFQNLQFIKAFGMLDRVTEKFHKIQQETVDIALRQNRFQQSMTIATSLVGQAVGYACYGFAAFRLWQGEISYGTMTMFVSMAGSLRGSFSSILNLMPMVIRAGISAERIMEITDLPRDSMEDKEEADEIKKQAKETGVFVHMEEVDFAYEEETWVYQGGCFQAEPGEIVALIGPSGQGKTTTLNLILGLYHPRKGQIRVGNPGGQSLRASSSTRCLFSYIPQGNTMFSGTIAENMRMVKPEATDQEIREALEAACAWEFVEKLDNGMDTEVRERGTRFSEGQKQRLSIARALLADAPVMILDEATSALDVATERRVLRRIIKKEPHRTVIVAAHRPSVFSMCSRVYKIGDKQIREVNEEEIQEFLNEF
;
A
#
# COMPACT_ATOMS: atom_id res chain seq x y z
N MET A 1 -39.82 13.52 5.09
CA MET A 1 -40.07 12.07 4.91
C MET A 1 -39.10 11.36 3.93
N ASN A 2 -38.54 12.03 2.92
CA ASN A 2 -37.59 11.39 1.98
C ASN A 2 -36.21 11.08 2.58
N GLY A 3 -35.80 11.72 3.67
CA GLY A 3 -34.49 11.46 4.30
C GLY A 3 -34.37 10.11 5.00
N VAL A 4 -35.44 9.66 5.66
CA VAL A 4 -35.50 8.37 6.36
C VAL A 4 -35.57 7.21 5.36
N LYS A 5 -36.32 7.36 4.25
CA LYS A 5 -36.35 6.36 3.19
C LYS A 5 -34.95 6.14 2.54
N HIS A 6 -34.16 7.20 2.40
CA HIS A 6 -32.81 7.09 1.84
C HIS A 6 -31.79 6.45 2.80
N ILE A 7 -31.98 6.66 4.12
CA ILE A 7 -31.18 5.95 5.14
C ILE A 7 -31.56 4.47 5.16
N ILE A 8 -32.86 4.16 5.10
CA ILE A 8 -33.37 2.78 5.04
C ILE A 8 -32.92 2.07 3.74
N GLN A 9 -32.86 2.78 2.61
CA GLN A 9 -32.37 2.24 1.35
C GLN A 9 -30.85 1.97 1.39
N ARG A 10 -30.05 2.82 2.07
CA ARG A 10 -28.62 2.58 2.32
C ARG A 10 -28.37 1.44 3.31
N ILE A 11 -29.26 1.25 4.29
CA ILE A 11 -29.23 0.10 5.20
C ILE A 11 -29.53 -1.20 4.41
N LYS A 12 -30.45 -1.16 3.45
CA LYS A 12 -30.75 -2.29 2.55
C LYS A 12 -29.62 -2.58 1.55
N GLU A 13 -28.86 -1.59 1.11
CA GLU A 13 -27.74 -1.74 0.14
C GLU A 13 -26.41 -2.19 0.78
N GLY A 14 -26.36 -2.53 2.06
CA GLY A 14 -25.15 -3.02 2.75
C GLY A 14 -24.07 -1.96 3.00
N ARG A 15 -24.21 -0.75 2.47
CA ARG A 15 -23.21 0.35 2.58
C ARG A 15 -22.96 0.86 3.99
N LEU A 16 -23.92 0.72 4.90
CA LEU A 16 -23.72 1.04 6.32
C LEU A 16 -22.85 -0.01 7.02
N LYS A 17 -22.98 -1.28 6.64
CA LYS A 17 -22.08 -2.34 7.10
C LYS A 17 -20.63 -2.10 6.66
N GLN A 18 -20.44 -1.67 5.43
CA GLN A 18 -19.13 -1.37 4.86
C GLN A 18 -18.48 -0.17 5.57
N LEU A 19 -19.20 0.95 5.73
CA LEU A 19 -18.71 2.10 6.52
C LEU A 19 -18.39 1.72 7.97
N MET A 20 -19.19 0.84 8.59
CA MET A 20 -18.93 0.37 9.94
C MET A 20 -17.67 -0.50 9.99
N ALA A 21 -17.45 -1.35 8.98
CA ALA A 21 -16.24 -2.16 8.85
C ALA A 21 -14.98 -1.30 8.68
N GLU A 22 -15.04 -0.27 7.80
CA GLU A 22 -13.96 0.70 7.60
C GLU A 22 -13.62 1.45 8.90
N LEU A 23 -14.64 1.91 9.63
CA LEU A 23 -14.46 2.60 10.91
C LEU A 23 -13.92 1.67 11.99
N LEU A 24 -14.38 0.42 12.06
CA LEU A 24 -13.88 -0.57 13.00
C LEU A 24 -12.44 -0.96 12.71
N TRP A 25 -12.10 -1.12 11.44
CA TRP A 25 -10.72 -1.37 11.01
C TRP A 25 -9.81 -0.20 11.41
N MET A 26 -10.19 1.04 11.12
CA MET A 26 -9.46 2.22 11.56
C MET A 26 -9.36 2.31 13.08
N TYR A 27 -10.40 1.94 13.81
CA TYR A 27 -10.42 1.96 15.27
C TYR A 27 -9.42 0.97 15.88
N ALA A 28 -9.14 -0.16 15.23
CA ALA A 28 -8.14 -1.12 15.71
C ALA A 28 -6.75 -0.47 15.87
N TYR A 29 -6.36 0.43 14.96
CA TYR A 29 -5.12 1.21 15.07
C TYR A 29 -5.21 2.30 16.15
N VAL A 30 -6.35 2.97 16.31
CA VAL A 30 -6.60 3.95 17.38
C VAL A 30 -6.38 3.30 18.74
N ARG A 31 -6.91 2.10 18.93
CA ARG A 31 -6.84 1.35 20.19
C ARG A 31 -5.42 1.05 20.63
N ARG A 32 -4.48 0.82 19.72
CA ARG A 32 -3.06 0.58 20.04
C ARG A 32 -2.39 1.81 20.68
N TYR A 33 -2.85 3.02 20.32
CA TYR A 33 -2.26 4.29 20.76
C TYR A 33 -3.22 5.13 21.62
N TRP A 34 -4.24 4.50 22.24
CA TRP A 34 -5.32 5.21 22.94
C TRP A 34 -4.82 6.17 24.03
N LEU A 35 -3.75 5.82 24.78
CA LEU A 35 -3.16 6.69 25.79
C LEU A 35 -2.57 7.96 25.19
N LEU A 36 -1.79 7.84 24.11
CA LEU A 36 -1.18 9.00 23.46
C LEU A 36 -2.23 9.88 22.77
N ILE A 37 -3.24 9.26 22.15
CA ILE A 37 -4.37 9.96 21.56
C ILE A 37 -5.22 10.62 22.65
N GLY A 38 -5.42 9.95 23.80
CA GLY A 38 -6.10 10.53 24.96
C GLY A 38 -5.38 11.78 25.50
N VAL A 39 -4.08 11.73 25.68
CA VAL A 39 -3.27 12.89 26.08
C VAL A 39 -3.36 14.00 25.03
N TYR A 40 -3.31 13.67 23.75
CA TYR A 40 -3.48 14.66 22.68
C TYR A 40 -4.86 15.32 22.69
N ILE A 41 -5.93 14.56 22.93
CA ILE A 41 -7.30 15.07 23.11
C ILE A 41 -7.40 15.97 24.34
N LEU A 42 -6.84 15.56 25.48
CA LEU A 42 -6.82 16.35 26.70
C LEU A 42 -6.09 17.69 26.52
N LEU A 43 -4.94 17.69 25.85
CA LEU A 43 -4.23 18.94 25.49
C LEU A 43 -5.06 19.82 24.54
N GLY A 44 -5.77 19.20 23.59
CA GLY A 44 -6.69 19.92 22.73
C GLY A 44 -7.88 20.54 23.49
N ALA A 45 -8.46 19.76 24.39
CA ALA A 45 -9.57 20.17 25.26
C ALA A 45 -9.16 21.34 26.17
N SER A 46 -8.00 21.22 26.84
CA SER A 46 -7.48 22.30 27.69
C SER A 46 -7.19 23.56 26.88
N GLY A 47 -6.63 23.44 25.66
CA GLY A 47 -6.46 24.56 24.75
C GLY A 47 -7.79 25.24 24.36
N SER A 48 -8.86 24.45 24.12
CA SER A 48 -10.20 25.00 23.84
C SER A 48 -10.79 25.72 25.06
N VAL A 49 -10.66 25.15 26.25
CA VAL A 49 -11.13 25.78 27.49
C VAL A 49 -10.38 27.09 27.76
N LEU A 50 -9.07 27.10 27.60
CA LEU A 50 -8.26 28.33 27.73
C LEU A 50 -8.66 29.39 26.69
N SER A 51 -8.94 29.00 25.46
CA SER A 51 -9.42 29.92 24.42
C SER A 51 -10.76 30.57 24.78
N LEU A 52 -11.68 29.79 25.34
CA LEU A 52 -12.95 30.34 25.88
C LEU A 52 -12.69 31.26 27.08
N GLY A 53 -11.80 30.84 27.98
CA GLY A 53 -11.37 31.65 29.13
C GLY A 53 -10.74 32.98 28.72
N THR A 54 -9.94 32.99 27.63
CA THR A 54 -9.37 34.21 27.06
C THR A 54 -10.48 35.23 26.68
N SER A 55 -11.59 34.77 26.14
CA SER A 55 -12.73 35.68 25.78
C SER A 55 -13.43 36.24 27.02
N VAL A 56 -13.51 35.47 28.11
CA VAL A 56 -14.09 35.97 29.40
C VAL A 56 -13.13 36.96 30.06
N VAL A 57 -11.83 36.65 30.12
CA VAL A 57 -10.82 37.58 30.66
C VAL A 57 -10.72 38.86 29.82
N SER A 58 -10.91 38.75 28.49
CA SER A 58 -10.99 39.92 27.60
C SER A 58 -12.16 40.81 27.93
N ARG A 59 -13.33 40.25 28.30
CA ARG A 59 -14.48 41.01 28.80
C ARG A 59 -14.08 41.82 30.04
N ASP A 60 -13.51 41.15 31.04
CA ASP A 60 -13.12 41.78 32.30
C ASP A 60 -12.06 42.87 32.09
N LEU A 61 -11.14 42.67 31.13
CA LEU A 61 -10.15 43.68 30.77
C LEU A 61 -10.81 44.93 30.12
N VAL A 62 -11.76 44.75 29.22
CA VAL A 62 -12.49 45.86 28.59
C VAL A 62 -13.32 46.62 29.63
N ASP A 63 -14.00 45.91 30.53
CA ASP A 63 -14.78 46.52 31.59
C ASP A 63 -13.93 47.27 32.62
N ALA A 64 -12.73 46.75 32.94
CA ALA A 64 -11.76 47.45 33.80
C ALA A 64 -11.23 48.75 33.13
N ILE A 65 -10.98 48.73 31.84
CA ILE A 65 -10.51 49.90 31.07
C ILE A 65 -11.64 50.97 31.01
N THR A 66 -12.87 50.57 30.74
CA THR A 66 -14.01 51.51 30.65
C THR A 66 -14.40 52.06 32.04
N GLY A 67 -14.22 51.29 33.11
CA GLY A 67 -14.42 51.71 34.50
C GLY A 67 -13.25 52.51 35.12
N VAL A 68 -12.15 52.72 34.39
CA VAL A 68 -10.96 53.50 34.79
C VAL A 68 -10.33 53.02 36.13
N ASN A 69 -10.32 51.73 36.41
CA ASN A 69 -9.73 51.16 37.60
C ASN A 69 -8.31 50.61 37.31
N SER A 70 -7.26 51.44 37.60
CA SER A 70 -5.87 51.14 37.23
C SER A 70 -5.29 49.86 37.88
N MET A 71 -5.69 49.54 39.10
CA MET A 71 -5.21 48.31 39.79
C MET A 71 -5.81 47.04 39.18
N GLU A 72 -7.11 47.06 38.81
CA GLU A 72 -7.77 45.96 38.11
C GLU A 72 -7.24 45.74 36.70
N ILE A 73 -6.96 46.83 35.97
CA ILE A 73 -6.35 46.74 34.63
C ILE A 73 -5.07 45.94 34.64
N VAL A 74 -4.12 46.25 35.54
CA VAL A 74 -2.82 45.53 35.63
C VAL A 74 -3.02 44.04 35.96
N ARG A 75 -3.91 43.73 36.90
CA ARG A 75 -4.21 42.34 37.32
C ARG A 75 -4.83 41.54 36.16
N VAL A 76 -5.82 42.08 35.51
CA VAL A 76 -6.56 41.36 34.42
C VAL A 76 -5.68 41.26 33.17
N ALA A 77 -4.92 42.32 32.83
CA ALA A 77 -3.92 42.28 31.74
C ALA A 77 -2.85 41.23 31.95
N SER A 78 -2.32 41.10 33.16
CA SER A 78 -1.32 40.04 33.48
C SER A 78 -1.93 38.64 33.35
N THR A 79 -3.18 38.45 33.77
CA THR A 79 -3.93 37.18 33.58
C THR A 79 -4.14 36.87 32.11
N TYR A 80 -4.55 37.87 31.31
CA TYR A 80 -4.76 37.72 29.86
C TYR A 80 -3.47 37.29 29.15
N VAL A 81 -2.34 37.93 29.45
CA VAL A 81 -1.03 37.54 28.91
C VAL A 81 -0.64 36.16 29.38
N GLY A 82 -0.82 35.85 30.67
CA GLY A 82 -0.50 34.52 31.22
C GLY A 82 -1.27 33.37 30.53
N VAL A 83 -2.56 33.56 30.32
CA VAL A 83 -3.39 32.59 29.59
C VAL A 83 -2.93 32.45 28.14
N GLY A 84 -2.60 33.56 27.46
CA GLY A 84 -2.07 33.52 26.10
C GLY A 84 -0.74 32.76 25.98
N VAL A 85 0.19 33.02 26.91
CA VAL A 85 1.46 32.29 26.97
C VAL A 85 1.23 30.78 27.24
N ALA A 86 0.38 30.44 28.20
CA ALA A 86 0.04 29.04 28.48
C ALA A 86 -0.53 28.33 27.23
N GLN A 87 -1.38 29.01 26.47
CA GLN A 87 -1.98 28.48 25.24
C GLN A 87 -0.90 28.21 24.16
N ILE A 88 0.10 29.07 24.02
CA ILE A 88 1.22 28.86 23.10
C ILE A 88 1.98 27.58 23.46
N PHE A 89 2.31 27.39 24.75
CA PHE A 89 3.01 26.18 25.20
C PHE A 89 2.18 24.91 24.99
N ILE A 90 0.89 24.92 25.34
CA ILE A 90 -0.01 23.79 25.10
C ILE A 90 -0.07 23.46 23.60
N ASN A 91 -0.20 24.44 22.74
CA ASN A 91 -0.21 24.22 21.29
C ASN A 91 1.12 23.66 20.77
N ALA A 92 2.25 24.10 21.29
CA ALA A 92 3.57 23.58 20.94
C ALA A 92 3.72 22.09 21.32
N VAL A 93 3.34 21.73 22.56
CA VAL A 93 3.35 20.35 23.06
C VAL A 93 2.38 19.47 22.25
N LYS A 94 1.16 19.97 22.02
CA LYS A 94 0.14 19.31 21.19
C LYS A 94 0.67 19.02 19.78
N SER A 95 1.30 19.98 19.13
CA SER A 95 1.87 19.85 17.78
C SER A 95 2.95 18.76 17.72
N ARG A 96 3.86 18.76 18.71
CA ARG A 96 4.92 17.76 18.83
C ARG A 96 4.37 16.35 19.03
N LEU A 97 3.39 16.21 19.93
CA LEU A 97 2.76 14.95 20.22
C LEU A 97 1.99 14.42 18.99
N SER A 98 1.23 15.29 18.31
CA SER A 98 0.52 14.96 17.07
C SER A 98 1.44 14.40 16.01
N LEU A 99 2.59 15.05 15.76
CA LEU A 99 3.56 14.57 14.77
C LEU A 99 4.13 13.20 15.15
N LYS A 100 4.51 13.01 16.42
CA LYS A 100 5.08 11.74 16.90
C LYS A 100 4.09 10.58 16.74
N VAL A 101 2.84 10.79 17.12
CA VAL A 101 1.80 9.74 17.01
C VAL A 101 1.47 9.47 15.55
N ARG A 102 1.36 10.51 14.73
CA ARG A 102 1.10 10.37 13.29
C ARG A 102 2.17 9.52 12.60
N LEU A 103 3.45 9.80 12.83
CA LEU A 103 4.53 9.03 12.22
C LEU A 103 4.51 7.56 12.66
N LYS A 104 4.26 7.30 13.95
CA LYS A 104 4.16 5.92 14.47
C LYS A 104 3.00 5.16 13.82
N VAL A 105 1.80 5.74 13.83
CA VAL A 105 0.61 5.10 13.24
C VAL A 105 0.78 4.90 11.73
N THR A 106 1.30 5.90 11.02
CA THR A 106 1.56 5.76 9.58
C THR A 106 2.52 4.62 9.26
N ASN A 107 3.61 4.53 10.01
CA ASN A 107 4.62 3.49 9.79
C ASN A 107 4.08 2.10 10.14
N GLU A 108 3.26 1.98 11.18
CA GLU A 108 2.62 0.71 11.55
C GLU A 108 1.64 0.24 10.48
N ILE A 109 0.73 1.12 10.02
CA ILE A 109 -0.18 0.79 8.92
C ILE A 109 0.59 0.36 7.67
N ARG A 110 1.66 1.08 7.32
CA ARG A 110 2.52 0.71 6.18
C ARG A 110 3.16 -0.66 6.34
N ALA A 111 3.70 -0.94 7.54
CA ALA A 111 4.33 -2.22 7.84
C ALA A 111 3.31 -3.37 7.75
N ASP A 112 2.13 -3.19 8.34
CA ASP A 112 1.05 -4.20 8.31
C ASP A 112 0.59 -4.48 6.86
N ILE A 113 0.40 -3.43 6.03
CA ILE A 113 0.03 -3.61 4.62
C ILE A 113 1.16 -4.30 3.84
N TYR A 114 2.41 -3.87 4.07
CA TYR A 114 3.57 -4.42 3.38
C TYR A 114 3.74 -5.91 3.72
N GLU A 115 3.64 -6.27 5.00
CA GLU A 115 3.68 -7.66 5.45
C GLU A 115 2.53 -8.49 4.85
N GLN A 116 1.33 -7.92 4.81
CA GLN A 116 0.17 -8.59 4.23
C GLN A 116 0.37 -8.85 2.73
N VAL A 117 0.85 -7.85 1.96
CA VAL A 117 1.15 -8.02 0.53
C VAL A 117 2.16 -9.15 0.31
N LEU A 118 3.21 -9.22 1.13
CA LEU A 118 4.22 -10.28 1.01
C LEU A 118 3.70 -11.68 1.37
N ARG A 119 2.70 -11.75 2.27
CA ARG A 119 2.09 -13.01 2.71
C ARG A 119 0.86 -13.42 1.89
N THR A 120 0.37 -12.54 1.02
CA THR A 120 -0.78 -12.84 0.16
C THR A 120 -0.39 -13.82 -0.92
N ASN A 121 -1.27 -14.76 -1.24
CA ASN A 121 -1.03 -15.71 -2.31
C ASN A 121 -0.87 -14.99 -3.66
N TRP A 122 0.03 -15.52 -4.48
CA TRP A 122 0.37 -14.90 -5.77
C TRP A 122 -0.81 -14.78 -6.73
N GLU A 123 -1.68 -15.79 -6.78
CA GLU A 123 -2.84 -15.83 -7.69
C GLU A 123 -3.79 -14.64 -7.47
N SER A 124 -4.01 -14.26 -6.21
CA SER A 124 -4.80 -13.08 -5.86
C SER A 124 -4.04 -11.77 -6.12
N LEU A 125 -2.73 -11.76 -5.84
CA LEU A 125 -1.90 -10.57 -5.96
C LEU A 125 -1.57 -10.19 -7.41
N ALA A 126 -1.44 -11.18 -8.29
CA ALA A 126 -1.11 -11.00 -9.72
C ALA A 126 -2.13 -10.14 -10.49
N LYS A 127 -3.34 -9.97 -9.95
CA LYS A 127 -4.39 -9.10 -10.52
C LYS A 127 -4.12 -7.61 -10.31
N TYR A 128 -3.22 -7.25 -9.37
CA TYR A 128 -2.90 -5.87 -9.03
C TYR A 128 -1.62 -5.42 -9.73
N ARG A 129 -1.62 -4.19 -10.18
CA ARG A 129 -0.42 -3.56 -10.74
C ARG A 129 0.50 -3.11 -9.60
N SER A 130 1.81 -3.24 -9.77
CA SER A 130 2.81 -2.84 -8.76
C SER A 130 2.69 -1.37 -8.34
N GLY A 131 2.36 -0.47 -9.28
CA GLY A 131 2.12 0.95 -8.98
C GLY A 131 0.90 1.17 -8.08
N ASP A 132 -0.17 0.40 -8.25
CA ASP A 132 -1.35 0.47 -7.37
C ASP A 132 -1.02 0.00 -5.95
N LEU A 133 -0.29 -1.11 -5.82
CA LEU A 133 0.19 -1.60 -4.52
C LEU A 133 1.05 -0.57 -3.80
N LEU A 134 2.01 0.05 -4.51
CA LEU A 134 2.86 1.11 -3.96
C LEU A 134 2.05 2.33 -3.50
N TYR A 135 1.02 2.73 -4.27
CA TYR A 135 0.15 3.83 -3.89
C TYR A 135 -0.68 3.51 -2.64
N ARG A 136 -1.19 2.28 -2.50
CA ARG A 136 -1.94 1.84 -1.31
C ARG A 136 -1.04 1.84 -0.07
N VAL A 137 0.19 1.35 -0.17
CA VAL A 137 1.15 1.35 0.95
C VAL A 137 1.56 2.76 1.35
N ASN A 138 1.86 3.66 0.39
CA ASN A 138 2.44 4.96 0.70
C ASN A 138 1.40 6.09 0.79
N GLY A 139 0.43 6.12 -0.10
CA GLY A 139 -0.59 7.17 -0.20
C GLY A 139 -1.79 6.92 0.70
N ASP A 140 -2.47 5.78 0.50
CA ASP A 140 -3.69 5.47 1.23
C ASP A 140 -3.44 5.28 2.72
N ALA A 141 -2.37 4.58 3.12
CA ALA A 141 -1.97 4.44 4.52
C ALA A 141 -1.74 5.79 5.21
N GLY A 142 -1.07 6.72 4.53
CA GLY A 142 -0.85 8.09 5.03
C GLY A 142 -2.17 8.86 5.21
N THR A 143 -3.09 8.72 4.27
CA THR A 143 -4.41 9.36 4.31
C THR A 143 -5.24 8.85 5.48
N VAL A 144 -5.30 7.56 5.70
CA VAL A 144 -5.99 6.93 6.83
C VAL A 144 -5.40 7.35 8.16
N ALA A 145 -4.07 7.24 8.33
CA ALA A 145 -3.38 7.61 9.56
C ALA A 145 -3.58 9.08 9.91
N ASN A 146 -3.46 9.99 8.94
CA ASN A 146 -3.69 11.41 9.15
C ASN A 146 -5.13 11.69 9.57
N THR A 147 -6.10 11.01 8.98
CA THR A 147 -7.52 11.20 9.31
C THR A 147 -7.84 10.70 10.71
N ILE A 148 -7.39 9.52 11.09
CA ILE A 148 -7.58 8.98 12.45
C ILE A 148 -7.12 10.01 13.50
N LEU A 149 -5.95 10.58 13.32
CA LEU A 149 -5.33 11.47 14.31
C LEU A 149 -5.84 12.92 14.26
N THR A 150 -6.49 13.30 13.19
CA THR A 150 -7.04 14.65 13.05
C THR A 150 -8.53 14.68 13.35
N PHE A 151 -9.27 13.67 12.93
CA PHE A 151 -10.73 13.66 13.03
C PHE A 151 -11.21 13.61 14.50
N LEU A 152 -10.83 12.56 15.23
CA LEU A 152 -11.34 12.34 16.59
C LEU A 152 -11.00 13.50 17.55
N PRO A 153 -9.74 13.97 17.63
CA PRO A 153 -9.41 15.13 18.47
C PRO A 153 -10.12 16.43 18.03
N ASN A 154 -10.23 16.68 16.71
CA ASN A 154 -10.91 17.87 16.25
C ASN A 154 -12.41 17.85 16.55
N VAL A 155 -13.07 16.70 16.44
CA VAL A 155 -14.48 16.56 16.85
C VAL A 155 -14.63 16.89 18.33
N VAL A 156 -13.80 16.31 19.21
CA VAL A 156 -13.88 16.53 20.66
C VAL A 156 -13.60 18.00 20.99
N THR A 157 -12.51 18.58 20.47
CA THR A 157 -12.17 19.99 20.74
C THR A 157 -13.23 20.95 20.21
N THR A 158 -13.80 20.65 19.04
CA THR A 158 -14.88 21.46 18.45
C THR A 158 -16.16 21.37 19.27
N LEU A 159 -16.52 20.18 19.78
CA LEU A 159 -17.70 20.02 20.67
C LEU A 159 -17.50 20.76 21.99
N ILE A 160 -16.29 20.74 22.57
CA ILE A 160 -15.96 21.49 23.79
C ILE A 160 -16.04 23.01 23.53
N SER A 161 -15.45 23.47 22.42
CA SER A 161 -15.51 24.89 22.04
C SER A 161 -16.93 25.36 21.79
N PHE A 162 -17.71 24.54 21.07
CA PHE A 162 -19.13 24.85 20.80
C PHE A 162 -19.96 24.82 22.07
N GLY A 163 -19.91 23.75 22.86
CA GLY A 163 -20.67 23.62 24.09
C GLY A 163 -20.29 24.65 25.13
N GLY A 164 -19.00 24.93 25.31
CA GLY A 164 -18.52 25.94 26.21
C GLY A 164 -18.93 27.37 25.80
N ALA A 165 -18.78 27.72 24.51
CA ALA A 165 -19.26 29.01 24.02
C ALA A 165 -20.80 29.16 24.18
N PHE A 166 -21.54 28.08 23.88
CA PHE A 166 -23.01 28.07 24.03
C PHE A 166 -23.44 28.25 25.48
N VAL A 167 -22.82 27.53 26.42
CA VAL A 167 -23.09 27.64 27.87
C VAL A 167 -22.81 29.07 28.37
N ILE A 168 -21.66 29.63 27.98
CA ILE A 168 -21.32 31.01 28.38
C ILE A 168 -22.35 32.02 27.87
N VAL A 169 -22.75 31.89 26.59
CA VAL A 169 -23.71 32.82 25.98
C VAL A 169 -25.11 32.71 26.63
N ILE A 170 -25.63 31.46 26.84
CA ILE A 170 -26.97 31.24 27.41
C ILE A 170 -27.08 31.68 28.86
N GLN A 171 -25.98 31.60 29.63
CA GLN A 171 -25.94 32.07 31.03
C GLN A 171 -26.05 33.59 31.14
N HIS A 172 -25.61 34.33 30.11
CA HIS A 172 -25.65 35.79 30.11
C HIS A 172 -26.89 36.35 29.38
N ASP A 173 -27.26 35.74 28.24
CA ASP A 173 -28.44 36.13 27.48
C ASP A 173 -28.99 34.96 26.62
N PRO A 174 -30.15 34.37 27.02
CA PRO A 174 -30.76 33.25 26.27
C PRO A 174 -31.18 33.63 24.85
N VAL A 175 -31.60 34.89 24.61
CA VAL A 175 -32.02 35.33 23.28
C VAL A 175 -30.83 35.36 22.32
N MET A 176 -29.71 35.84 22.82
CA MET A 176 -28.45 35.83 22.08
C MET A 176 -28.04 34.40 21.67
N ALA A 177 -28.22 33.43 22.55
CA ALA A 177 -27.93 32.01 22.27
C ALA A 177 -28.81 31.47 21.13
N VAL A 178 -30.09 31.82 21.10
CA VAL A 178 -31.02 31.44 20.03
C VAL A 178 -30.60 32.07 18.70
N ILE A 179 -30.27 33.37 18.66
CA ILE A 179 -29.80 34.03 17.44
C ILE A 179 -28.54 33.35 16.90
N ALA A 180 -27.57 33.05 17.76
CA ALA A 180 -26.34 32.38 17.37
C ALA A 180 -26.58 30.99 16.76
N LEU A 181 -27.63 30.28 17.18
CA LEU A 181 -28.00 28.95 16.67
C LEU A 181 -28.76 28.97 15.34
N LEU A 182 -29.31 30.11 14.90
CA LEU A 182 -30.09 30.18 13.65
C LEU A 182 -29.32 29.73 12.41
N GLY A 183 -28.01 29.84 12.40
CA GLY A 183 -27.15 29.34 11.33
C GLY A 183 -26.97 27.83 11.27
N ALA A 184 -27.25 27.12 12.37
CA ALA A 184 -26.96 25.66 12.49
C ALA A 184 -27.79 24.81 11.52
N PRO A 185 -29.11 24.98 11.35
CA PRO A 185 -29.91 24.18 10.43
C PRO A 185 -29.45 24.32 8.97
N ILE A 186 -29.14 25.55 8.57
CA ILE A 186 -28.72 25.86 7.19
C ILE A 186 -27.34 25.22 6.92
N SER A 187 -26.42 25.37 7.87
CA SER A 187 -25.10 24.74 7.77
C SER A 187 -25.18 23.21 7.73
N PHE A 188 -26.11 22.61 8.45
CA PHE A 188 -26.33 21.16 8.41
C PHE A 188 -26.85 20.69 7.04
N LEU A 189 -27.81 21.41 6.44
CA LEU A 189 -28.37 21.10 5.13
C LEU A 189 -27.30 21.22 4.01
N THR A 190 -26.51 22.29 4.04
CA THR A 190 -25.40 22.50 3.08
C THR A 190 -24.33 21.44 3.23
N SER A 191 -23.98 21.01 4.44
CA SER A 191 -23.06 19.91 4.70
C SER A 191 -23.53 18.59 4.07
N ARG A 192 -24.80 18.27 4.27
CA ARG A 192 -25.37 17.01 3.73
C ARG A 192 -25.36 16.98 2.19
N TYR A 193 -25.64 18.10 1.55
CA TYR A 193 -25.56 18.24 0.10
C TYR A 193 -24.10 18.14 -0.38
N SER A 194 -23.20 18.85 0.27
CA SER A 194 -21.77 18.86 -0.05
C SER A 194 -21.14 17.46 0.06
N ALA A 195 -21.47 16.71 1.10
CA ALA A 195 -20.90 15.39 1.34
C ALA A 195 -21.16 14.37 0.21
N ARG A 196 -22.31 14.45 -0.46
CA ARG A 196 -22.64 13.56 -1.59
C ARG A 196 -21.76 13.84 -2.81
N ARG A 197 -21.68 15.12 -3.18
CA ARG A 197 -20.95 15.55 -4.38
C ARG A 197 -19.44 15.42 -4.19
N MET A 198 -18.96 15.64 -2.97
CA MET A 198 -17.56 15.52 -2.64
C MET A 198 -17.03 14.07 -2.78
N ARG A 199 -17.87 13.05 -2.52
CA ARG A 199 -17.48 11.64 -2.75
C ARG A 199 -17.18 11.35 -4.22
N GLU A 200 -18.00 11.85 -5.14
CA GLU A 200 -17.79 11.69 -6.58
C GLU A 200 -16.44 12.31 -6.98
N PHE A 201 -16.21 13.57 -6.60
CA PHE A 201 -14.93 14.24 -6.88
C PHE A 201 -13.72 13.54 -6.27
N GLN A 202 -13.83 13.01 -5.06
CA GLN A 202 -12.72 12.29 -4.43
C GLN A 202 -12.43 10.97 -5.15
N ARG A 203 -13.44 10.27 -5.61
CA ARG A 203 -13.27 9.03 -6.38
C ARG A 203 -12.60 9.31 -7.73
N ASP A 204 -13.06 10.34 -8.43
CA ASP A 204 -12.46 10.76 -9.71
C ASP A 204 -10.99 11.16 -9.52
N ASN A 205 -10.69 11.97 -8.49
CA ASN A 205 -9.30 12.35 -8.16
C ASN A 205 -8.41 11.14 -7.87
N GLN A 206 -8.90 10.13 -7.15
CA GLN A 206 -8.11 8.94 -6.85
C GLN A 206 -7.86 8.09 -8.10
N ASN A 207 -8.85 7.95 -8.97
CA ASN A 207 -8.69 7.21 -10.22
C ASN A 207 -7.59 7.86 -11.09
N VAL A 208 -7.70 9.17 -11.32
CA VAL A 208 -6.70 9.90 -12.14
C VAL A 208 -5.31 9.91 -11.48
N ALA A 209 -5.23 10.01 -10.14
CA ALA A 209 -3.96 9.91 -9.44
C ALA A 209 -3.32 8.52 -9.57
N SER A 210 -4.11 7.46 -9.55
CA SER A 210 -3.65 6.09 -9.80
C SER A 210 -3.15 5.93 -11.23
N ASP A 211 -3.93 6.35 -12.23
CA ASP A 211 -3.57 6.27 -13.64
C ASP A 211 -2.30 7.07 -13.95
N ARG A 212 -2.15 8.24 -13.34
CA ARG A 212 -0.93 9.04 -13.42
C ARG A 212 0.28 8.28 -12.87
N THR A 213 0.15 7.69 -11.69
CA THR A 213 1.26 6.95 -11.07
C THR A 213 1.69 5.76 -11.93
N VAL A 214 0.73 5.04 -12.51
CA VAL A 214 1.00 3.96 -13.45
C VAL A 214 1.73 4.48 -14.69
N PHE A 215 1.24 5.57 -15.28
CA PHE A 215 1.86 6.18 -16.46
C PHE A 215 3.29 6.68 -16.18
N ASP A 216 3.51 7.34 -15.06
CA ASP A 216 4.84 7.82 -14.64
C ASP A 216 5.80 6.62 -14.47
N GLN A 217 5.36 5.55 -13.82
CA GLN A 217 6.14 4.34 -13.64
C GLN A 217 6.47 3.66 -14.97
N GLU A 218 5.51 3.46 -15.86
CA GLU A 218 5.72 2.88 -17.19
C GLU A 218 6.70 3.73 -18.03
N THR A 219 6.56 5.05 -17.96
CA THR A 219 7.43 6.00 -18.67
C THR A 219 8.88 5.88 -18.21
N PHE A 220 9.13 5.89 -16.90
CA PHE A 220 10.48 5.80 -16.36
C PHE A 220 11.09 4.41 -16.55
N GLN A 221 10.30 3.35 -16.48
CA GLN A 221 10.77 1.98 -16.75
C GLN A 221 11.21 1.80 -18.20
N ASN A 222 10.55 2.47 -19.14
CA ASN A 222 10.82 2.36 -20.58
C ASN A 222 11.54 3.58 -21.16
N LEU A 223 12.25 4.36 -20.34
CA LEU A 223 12.88 5.61 -20.77
C LEU A 223 13.88 5.44 -21.91
N GLN A 224 14.64 4.34 -21.91
CA GLN A 224 15.58 4.00 -22.98
C GLN A 224 14.85 3.77 -24.32
N PHE A 225 13.72 3.04 -24.28
CA PHE A 225 12.88 2.81 -25.46
C PHE A 225 12.29 4.12 -26.00
N ILE A 226 11.75 4.95 -25.11
CA ILE A 226 11.18 6.26 -25.48
C ILE A 226 12.22 7.15 -26.19
N LYS A 227 13.46 7.15 -25.67
CA LYS A 227 14.57 7.90 -26.28
C LYS A 227 15.02 7.29 -27.61
N ALA A 228 15.14 5.96 -27.68
CA ALA A 228 15.60 5.27 -28.88
C ALA A 228 14.64 5.44 -30.07
N PHE A 229 13.34 5.49 -29.80
CA PHE A 229 12.30 5.66 -30.83
C PHE A 229 11.88 7.13 -31.06
N GLY A 230 12.51 8.09 -30.37
CA GLY A 230 12.17 9.50 -30.52
C GLY A 230 10.73 9.85 -30.08
N MET A 231 10.15 9.09 -29.13
CA MET A 231 8.76 9.24 -28.72
C MET A 231 8.53 10.34 -27.68
N LEU A 232 9.52 11.23 -27.49
CA LEU A 232 9.50 12.23 -26.43
C LEU A 232 8.24 13.10 -26.48
N ASP A 233 7.92 13.65 -27.66
CA ASP A 233 6.77 14.55 -27.82
C ASP A 233 5.43 13.85 -27.56
N ARG A 234 5.28 12.61 -28.03
CA ARG A 234 4.07 11.81 -27.79
C ARG A 234 3.85 11.50 -26.29
N VAL A 235 4.91 11.11 -25.60
CA VAL A 235 4.83 10.80 -24.16
C VAL A 235 4.55 12.07 -23.38
N THR A 236 5.20 13.18 -23.74
CA THR A 236 4.97 14.50 -23.12
C THR A 236 3.55 14.99 -23.36
N GLU A 237 3.02 14.84 -24.58
CA GLU A 237 1.62 15.18 -24.89
C GLU A 237 0.63 14.37 -24.04
N LYS A 238 0.87 13.05 -23.91
CA LYS A 238 0.03 12.18 -23.07
C LYS A 238 0.11 12.58 -21.60
N PHE A 239 1.29 12.91 -21.10
CA PHE A 239 1.49 13.42 -19.75
C PHE A 239 0.71 14.72 -19.52
N HIS A 240 0.79 15.67 -20.46
CA HIS A 240 0.02 16.91 -20.36
C HIS A 240 -1.49 16.68 -20.35
N LYS A 241 -2.00 15.72 -21.14
CA LYS A 241 -3.43 15.36 -21.11
C LYS A 241 -3.86 14.86 -19.73
N ILE A 242 -3.08 13.95 -19.12
CA ILE A 242 -3.36 13.44 -17.76
C ILE A 242 -3.28 14.58 -16.73
N GLN A 243 -2.28 15.47 -16.86
CA GLN A 243 -2.18 16.64 -15.99
C GLN A 243 -3.39 17.57 -16.13
N GLN A 244 -3.82 17.83 -17.37
CA GLN A 244 -4.96 18.70 -17.63
C GLN A 244 -6.26 18.12 -17.07
N GLU A 245 -6.47 16.81 -17.19
CA GLU A 245 -7.60 16.12 -16.57
C GLU A 245 -7.57 16.25 -15.04
N THR A 246 -6.40 16.07 -14.43
CA THR A 246 -6.20 16.29 -12.98
C THR A 246 -6.57 17.72 -12.58
N VAL A 247 -6.11 18.72 -13.33
CA VAL A 247 -6.41 20.14 -13.09
C VAL A 247 -7.89 20.41 -13.25
N ASP A 248 -8.54 19.88 -14.29
CA ASP A 248 -9.97 20.09 -14.54
C ASP A 248 -10.85 19.50 -13.44
N ILE A 249 -10.51 18.30 -12.93
CA ILE A 249 -11.22 17.71 -11.80
C ILE A 249 -10.99 18.55 -10.54
N ALA A 250 -9.74 18.94 -10.26
CA ALA A 250 -9.42 19.77 -9.10
C ALA A 250 -10.14 21.15 -9.14
N LEU A 251 -10.18 21.79 -10.29
CA LEU A 251 -10.89 23.06 -10.47
C LEU A 251 -12.41 22.91 -10.33
N ARG A 252 -13.00 21.84 -10.86
CA ARG A 252 -14.44 21.54 -10.67
C ARG A 252 -14.76 21.31 -9.20
N GLN A 253 -13.94 20.52 -8.51
CA GLN A 253 -14.05 20.28 -7.07
C GLN A 253 -13.93 21.59 -6.28
N ASN A 254 -12.90 22.40 -6.59
CA ASN A 254 -12.63 23.66 -5.90
C ASN A 254 -13.77 24.67 -6.09
N ARG A 255 -14.29 24.84 -7.32
CA ARG A 255 -15.45 25.70 -7.60
C ARG A 255 -16.66 25.28 -6.77
N PHE A 256 -16.95 23.99 -6.70
CA PHE A 256 -18.03 23.47 -5.88
C PHE A 256 -17.80 23.76 -4.38
N GLN A 257 -16.58 23.48 -3.89
CA GLN A 257 -16.22 23.73 -2.49
C GLN A 257 -16.29 25.23 -2.15
N GLN A 258 -15.80 26.08 -3.02
CA GLN A 258 -15.89 27.53 -2.83
C GLN A 258 -17.35 28.02 -2.81
N SER A 259 -18.22 27.53 -3.70
CA SER A 259 -19.64 27.87 -3.69
C SER A 259 -20.29 27.49 -2.35
N MET A 260 -19.99 26.32 -1.81
CA MET A 260 -20.47 25.89 -0.49
C MET A 260 -19.89 26.75 0.64
N THR A 261 -18.61 27.09 0.56
CA THR A 261 -17.95 27.96 1.55
C THR A 261 -18.54 29.38 1.53
N ILE A 262 -18.79 29.95 0.35
CA ILE A 262 -19.43 31.25 0.21
C ILE A 262 -20.83 31.22 0.81
N ALA A 263 -21.65 30.22 0.47
CA ALA A 263 -23.00 30.09 1.00
C ALA A 263 -23.01 29.98 2.54
N THR A 264 -22.16 29.13 3.11
CA THR A 264 -22.05 28.98 4.58
C THR A 264 -21.46 30.21 5.25
N SER A 265 -20.53 30.92 4.59
CA SER A 265 -19.94 32.16 5.11
C SER A 265 -20.95 33.32 5.12
N LEU A 266 -21.77 33.45 4.07
CA LEU A 266 -22.83 34.46 4.03
C LEU A 266 -23.84 34.26 5.16
N VAL A 267 -24.30 33.02 5.38
CA VAL A 267 -25.17 32.69 6.51
C VAL A 267 -24.50 33.02 7.84
N GLY A 268 -23.22 32.60 8.00
CA GLY A 268 -22.47 32.89 9.22
C GLY A 268 -22.25 34.39 9.47
N GLN A 269 -22.03 35.18 8.40
CA GLN A 269 -21.93 36.66 8.52
C GLN A 269 -23.26 37.29 8.89
N ALA A 270 -24.38 36.87 8.27
CA ALA A 270 -25.71 37.36 8.61
C ALA A 270 -26.04 37.11 10.09
N VAL A 271 -25.77 35.89 10.59
CA VAL A 271 -25.91 35.56 12.02
C VAL A 271 -24.97 36.41 12.88
N GLY A 272 -23.73 36.61 12.48
CA GLY A 272 -22.74 37.43 13.18
C GLY A 272 -23.19 38.90 13.30
N TYR A 273 -23.73 39.49 12.22
CA TYR A 273 -24.29 40.84 12.25
C TYR A 273 -25.56 40.93 13.09
N ALA A 274 -26.43 39.92 13.06
CA ALA A 274 -27.58 39.85 13.92
C ALA A 274 -27.19 39.82 15.41
N CYS A 275 -26.20 38.99 15.76
CA CYS A 275 -25.63 38.93 17.11
C CYS A 275 -25.02 40.28 17.53
N TYR A 276 -24.21 40.89 16.64
CA TYR A 276 -23.59 42.18 16.91
C TYR A 276 -24.65 43.27 17.11
N GLY A 277 -25.65 43.38 16.21
CA GLY A 277 -26.75 44.38 16.31
C GLY A 277 -27.58 44.19 17.57
N PHE A 278 -27.88 42.93 17.93
CA PHE A 278 -28.62 42.66 19.16
C PHE A 278 -27.80 43.00 20.41
N ALA A 279 -26.50 42.67 20.43
CA ALA A 279 -25.59 43.03 21.54
C ALA A 279 -25.44 44.58 21.67
N ALA A 280 -25.31 45.29 20.56
CA ALA A 280 -25.28 46.75 20.53
C ALA A 280 -26.60 47.39 21.05
N PHE A 281 -27.74 46.83 20.70
CA PHE A 281 -29.05 47.27 21.19
C PHE A 281 -29.16 47.08 22.72
N ARG A 282 -28.74 45.94 23.26
CA ARG A 282 -28.72 45.66 24.71
C ARG A 282 -27.73 46.57 25.45
N LEU A 283 -26.59 46.89 24.85
CA LEU A 283 -25.66 47.87 25.38
C LEU A 283 -26.26 49.27 25.44
N TRP A 284 -26.96 49.70 24.37
CA TRP A 284 -27.64 50.97 24.32
C TRP A 284 -28.76 51.10 25.39
N GLN A 285 -29.44 49.98 25.70
CA GLN A 285 -30.41 49.91 26.79
C GLN A 285 -29.76 49.95 28.19
N GLY A 286 -28.41 49.81 28.28
CA GLY A 286 -27.70 49.77 29.56
C GLY A 286 -27.81 48.43 30.29
N GLU A 287 -28.27 47.37 29.60
CA GLU A 287 -28.48 46.04 30.19
C GLU A 287 -27.21 45.18 30.22
N ILE A 288 -26.23 45.47 29.37
CA ILE A 288 -24.94 44.81 29.34
C ILE A 288 -23.77 45.80 29.32
N SER A 289 -22.58 45.35 29.75
CA SER A 289 -21.35 46.15 29.68
C SER A 289 -20.70 46.08 28.29
N TYR A 290 -19.75 46.99 28.04
CA TYR A 290 -18.93 46.99 26.82
C TYR A 290 -18.12 45.72 26.69
N GLY A 291 -17.57 45.21 27.79
CA GLY A 291 -16.86 43.95 27.81
C GLY A 291 -17.75 42.75 27.52
N THR A 292 -18.99 42.74 28.03
CA THR A 292 -19.97 41.70 27.72
C THR A 292 -20.32 41.68 26.22
N MET A 293 -20.49 42.84 25.61
CA MET A 293 -20.73 42.97 24.17
C MET A 293 -19.54 42.34 23.37
N THR A 294 -18.29 42.67 23.71
CA THR A 294 -17.13 42.13 23.02
C THR A 294 -16.99 40.62 23.20
N MET A 295 -17.31 40.10 24.39
CA MET A 295 -17.39 38.68 24.67
C MET A 295 -18.42 37.96 23.79
N PHE A 296 -19.63 38.52 23.66
CA PHE A 296 -20.69 37.95 22.81
C PHE A 296 -20.26 37.86 21.34
N VAL A 297 -19.61 38.90 20.80
CA VAL A 297 -19.10 38.91 19.44
C VAL A 297 -18.03 37.82 19.26
N SER A 298 -17.12 37.66 20.22
CA SER A 298 -16.11 36.63 20.25
C SER A 298 -16.71 35.20 20.30
N MET A 299 -17.71 35.00 21.19
CA MET A 299 -18.39 33.71 21.34
C MET A 299 -19.24 33.35 20.10
N ALA A 300 -19.92 34.31 19.49
CA ALA A 300 -20.62 34.09 18.22
C ALA A 300 -19.64 33.67 17.11
N GLY A 301 -18.43 34.27 17.08
CA GLY A 301 -17.35 33.86 16.21
C GLY A 301 -16.88 32.42 16.48
N SER A 302 -16.74 32.03 17.74
CA SER A 302 -16.35 30.67 18.16
C SER A 302 -17.42 29.63 17.79
N LEU A 303 -18.69 29.90 17.98
CA LEU A 303 -19.80 29.04 17.56
C LEU A 303 -19.80 28.84 16.05
N ARG A 304 -19.67 29.93 15.26
CA ARG A 304 -19.55 29.86 13.81
C ARG A 304 -18.34 29.06 13.36
N GLY A 305 -17.16 29.28 13.97
CA GLY A 305 -15.94 28.57 13.70
C GLY A 305 -16.04 27.04 13.97
N SER A 306 -16.73 26.67 15.03
CA SER A 306 -17.01 25.29 15.38
C SER A 306 -17.86 24.58 14.32
N PHE A 307 -18.93 25.24 13.83
CA PHE A 307 -19.71 24.70 12.70
C PHE A 307 -18.87 24.52 11.45
N SER A 308 -18.09 25.52 11.06
CA SER A 308 -17.23 25.47 9.90
C SER A 308 -16.19 24.33 10.02
N SER A 309 -15.63 24.12 11.20
CA SER A 309 -14.69 23.03 11.48
C SER A 309 -15.30 21.65 11.25
N ILE A 310 -16.53 21.40 11.74
CA ILE A 310 -17.24 20.14 11.52
C ILE A 310 -17.47 19.89 10.02
N LEU A 311 -17.87 20.92 9.26
CA LEU A 311 -18.09 20.82 7.83
C LEU A 311 -16.81 20.45 7.07
N ASN A 312 -15.68 21.04 7.47
CA ASN A 312 -14.37 20.77 6.86
C ASN A 312 -13.81 19.38 7.17
N LEU A 313 -14.29 18.69 8.22
CA LEU A 313 -13.91 17.32 8.52
C LEU A 313 -14.55 16.29 7.57
N MET A 314 -15.72 16.59 6.99
CA MET A 314 -16.45 15.64 6.14
C MET A 314 -15.68 15.14 4.91
N PRO A 315 -15.03 16.00 4.08
CA PRO A 315 -14.22 15.53 2.96
C PRO A 315 -13.08 14.63 3.37
N MET A 316 -12.50 14.88 4.54
CA MET A 316 -11.39 14.11 5.11
C MET A 316 -11.82 12.69 5.49
N VAL A 317 -12.97 12.55 6.16
CA VAL A 317 -13.53 11.24 6.53
C VAL A 317 -13.90 10.43 5.29
N ILE A 318 -14.52 11.09 4.28
CA ILE A 318 -14.87 10.43 3.03
C ILE A 318 -13.62 9.88 2.32
N ARG A 319 -12.55 10.67 2.26
CA ARG A 319 -11.29 10.30 1.65
C ARG A 319 -10.65 9.12 2.38
N ALA A 320 -10.64 9.17 3.71
CA ALA A 320 -10.10 8.08 4.53
C ALA A 320 -10.91 6.78 4.40
N GLY A 321 -12.25 6.87 4.30
CA GLY A 321 -13.09 5.69 4.05
C GLY A 321 -12.73 5.00 2.74
N ILE A 322 -12.61 5.76 1.63
CA ILE A 322 -12.21 5.20 0.34
C ILE A 322 -10.80 4.60 0.40
N SER A 323 -9.85 5.29 1.06
CA SER A 323 -8.49 4.75 1.25
C SER A 323 -8.47 3.49 2.12
N ALA A 324 -9.29 3.43 3.17
CA ALA A 324 -9.44 2.24 4.01
C ALA A 324 -10.05 1.06 3.23
N GLU A 325 -11.11 1.30 2.44
CA GLU A 325 -11.71 0.29 1.55
C GLU A 325 -10.64 -0.34 0.64
N ARG A 326 -9.84 0.48 -0.04
CA ARG A 326 -8.77 0.01 -0.92
C ARG A 326 -7.68 -0.78 -0.20
N ILE A 327 -7.36 -0.42 1.05
CA ILE A 327 -6.41 -1.17 1.87
C ILE A 327 -7.03 -2.51 2.28
N MET A 328 -8.29 -2.50 2.71
CA MET A 328 -9.02 -3.70 3.11
C MET A 328 -9.15 -4.71 1.97
N GLU A 329 -9.33 -4.26 0.72
CA GLU A 329 -9.31 -5.13 -0.46
C GLU A 329 -8.04 -5.99 -0.54
N ILE A 330 -6.88 -5.47 -0.07
CA ILE A 330 -5.62 -6.24 -0.04
C ILE A 330 -5.48 -7.03 1.26
N THR A 331 -5.84 -6.42 2.40
CA THR A 331 -5.66 -7.09 3.69
C THR A 331 -6.60 -8.28 3.87
N ASP A 332 -7.71 -8.31 3.15
CA ASP A 332 -8.69 -9.40 3.16
C ASP A 332 -8.37 -10.51 2.14
N LEU A 333 -7.33 -10.33 1.30
CA LEU A 333 -6.91 -11.38 0.37
C LEU A 333 -6.36 -12.60 1.13
N PRO A 334 -6.58 -13.81 0.58
CA PRO A 334 -6.09 -15.03 1.19
C PRO A 334 -4.56 -15.04 1.26
N ARG A 335 -4.04 -15.46 2.41
CA ARG A 335 -2.61 -15.64 2.63
C ARG A 335 -2.13 -16.96 2.07
N ASP A 336 -0.85 -17.02 1.79
CA ASP A 336 -0.16 -18.28 1.56
C ASP A 336 -0.31 -19.18 2.80
N SER A 337 -0.76 -20.43 2.61
CA SER A 337 -0.86 -21.42 3.69
C SER A 337 0.53 -22.01 3.99
N MET A 338 0.92 -22.02 5.24
CA MET A 338 2.16 -22.62 5.72
C MET A 338 1.89 -23.87 6.59
N GLU A 339 0.74 -24.53 6.39
CA GLU A 339 0.30 -25.66 7.21
C GLU A 339 1.28 -26.83 7.16
N ASP A 340 1.79 -27.16 5.95
CA ASP A 340 2.68 -28.32 5.75
C ASP A 340 4.18 -27.94 5.80
N LYS A 341 4.55 -26.83 6.46
CA LYS A 341 5.94 -26.35 6.45
C LYS A 341 6.91 -27.29 7.15
N GLU A 342 6.53 -27.85 8.27
CA GLU A 342 7.39 -28.78 9.03
C GLU A 342 7.66 -30.06 8.24
N GLU A 343 6.64 -30.59 7.56
CA GLU A 343 6.77 -31.75 6.68
C GLU A 343 7.63 -31.45 5.45
N ALA A 344 7.47 -30.26 4.86
CA ALA A 344 8.33 -29.83 3.74
C ALA A 344 9.80 -29.65 4.14
N ASP A 345 10.06 -29.14 5.35
CA ASP A 345 11.40 -29.03 5.91
C ASP A 345 12.02 -30.41 6.20
N GLU A 346 11.20 -31.40 6.56
CA GLU A 346 11.64 -32.79 6.74
C GLU A 346 12.00 -33.45 5.40
N ILE A 347 11.14 -33.29 4.37
CA ILE A 347 11.43 -33.70 3.00
C ILE A 347 12.75 -33.09 2.54
N LYS A 348 12.99 -31.80 2.80
CA LYS A 348 14.23 -31.13 2.43
C LYS A 348 15.47 -31.74 3.09
N LYS A 349 15.38 -32.13 4.36
CA LYS A 349 16.49 -32.77 5.07
C LYS A 349 16.83 -34.13 4.47
N GLN A 350 15.83 -34.96 4.18
CA GLN A 350 15.98 -36.28 3.59
C GLN A 350 16.45 -36.21 2.11
N ALA A 351 16.12 -35.12 1.44
CA ALA A 351 16.41 -34.93 0.02
C ALA A 351 17.91 -35.01 -0.36
N LYS A 352 18.81 -34.80 0.60
CA LYS A 352 20.27 -34.95 0.36
C LYS A 352 20.68 -36.38 0.00
N GLU A 353 19.93 -37.36 0.49
CA GLU A 353 20.19 -38.77 0.27
C GLU A 353 19.29 -39.38 -0.80
N THR A 354 18.04 -38.98 -0.83
CA THR A 354 16.99 -39.59 -1.66
C THR A 354 16.60 -38.75 -2.87
N GLY A 355 16.92 -37.46 -2.88
CA GLY A 355 16.41 -36.50 -3.86
C GLY A 355 14.94 -36.19 -3.68
N VAL A 356 14.36 -35.40 -4.58
CA VAL A 356 12.95 -35.01 -4.60
C VAL A 356 12.37 -35.20 -5.99
N PHE A 357 11.21 -35.86 -6.08
CA PHE A 357 10.43 -35.97 -7.31
C PHE A 357 9.39 -34.85 -7.40
N VAL A 358 8.99 -34.54 -8.63
CA VAL A 358 7.88 -33.64 -8.94
C VAL A 358 6.95 -34.33 -9.94
N HIS A 359 5.72 -34.62 -9.52
CA HIS A 359 4.70 -35.27 -10.34
C HIS A 359 3.47 -34.39 -10.50
N MET A 360 3.02 -34.24 -11.73
CA MET A 360 1.82 -33.54 -12.12
C MET A 360 0.84 -34.56 -12.73
N GLU A 361 -0.33 -34.72 -12.14
CA GLU A 361 -1.28 -35.77 -12.44
C GLU A 361 -2.61 -35.18 -12.93
N GLU A 362 -2.94 -35.41 -14.20
CA GLU A 362 -4.19 -35.01 -14.87
C GLU A 362 -4.61 -33.56 -14.57
N VAL A 363 -3.68 -32.62 -14.67
CA VAL A 363 -3.92 -31.22 -14.28
C VAL A 363 -4.62 -30.45 -15.38
N ASP A 364 -5.76 -29.84 -15.02
CA ASP A 364 -6.46 -28.84 -15.82
C ASP A 364 -6.16 -27.44 -15.24
N PHE A 365 -5.74 -26.51 -16.10
CA PHE A 365 -5.48 -25.13 -15.69
C PHE A 365 -5.93 -24.08 -16.69
N ALA A 366 -6.54 -23.02 -16.16
CA ALA A 366 -6.91 -21.80 -16.88
C ALA A 366 -6.75 -20.58 -15.95
N TYR A 367 -6.22 -19.47 -16.47
CA TYR A 367 -6.17 -18.20 -15.74
C TYR A 367 -7.55 -17.58 -15.56
N GLU A 368 -8.39 -17.66 -16.57
CA GLU A 368 -9.80 -17.22 -16.59
C GLU A 368 -10.72 -18.38 -16.93
N GLU A 369 -12.02 -18.25 -16.65
CA GLU A 369 -12.96 -19.39 -16.72
C GLU A 369 -13.03 -20.10 -18.07
N GLU A 370 -12.78 -19.41 -19.18
CA GLU A 370 -12.91 -19.98 -20.54
C GLU A 370 -11.57 -20.15 -21.28
N THR A 371 -10.45 -19.69 -20.71
CA THR A 371 -9.15 -19.67 -21.39
C THR A 371 -8.23 -20.75 -20.87
N TRP A 372 -8.45 -21.99 -21.30
CA TRP A 372 -7.64 -23.14 -20.92
C TRP A 372 -6.21 -23.05 -21.45
N VAL A 373 -5.24 -23.18 -20.56
CA VAL A 373 -3.82 -23.34 -20.90
C VAL A 373 -3.55 -24.80 -21.30
N TYR A 374 -4.04 -25.73 -20.49
CA TYR A 374 -4.05 -27.18 -20.83
C TYR A 374 -5.08 -27.93 -20.01
N GLN A 375 -5.42 -29.15 -20.48
CA GLN A 375 -6.36 -30.08 -19.86
C GLN A 375 -5.74 -31.47 -19.82
N GLY A 376 -5.82 -32.15 -18.68
CA GLY A 376 -5.23 -33.46 -18.46
C GLY A 376 -3.71 -33.49 -18.53
N GLY A 377 -3.05 -32.37 -18.18
CA GLY A 377 -1.59 -32.27 -18.23
C GLY A 377 -0.91 -33.25 -17.27
N CYS A 378 0.05 -34.04 -17.79
CA CYS A 378 0.86 -34.94 -17.00
C CYS A 378 2.34 -34.59 -17.16
N PHE A 379 3.10 -34.60 -16.05
CA PHE A 379 4.52 -34.32 -16.03
C PHE A 379 5.18 -35.07 -14.86
N GLN A 380 6.35 -35.62 -15.09
CA GLN A 380 7.14 -36.33 -14.08
C GLN A 380 8.60 -35.92 -14.17
N ALA A 381 9.21 -35.66 -13.03
CA ALA A 381 10.63 -35.45 -12.87
C ALA A 381 11.09 -36.21 -11.63
N GLU A 382 11.98 -37.19 -11.84
CA GLU A 382 12.52 -38.03 -10.78
C GLU A 382 13.82 -37.45 -10.19
N PRO A 383 14.23 -37.88 -9.00
CA PRO A 383 15.47 -37.43 -8.39
C PRO A 383 16.70 -37.63 -9.30
N GLY A 384 17.49 -36.53 -9.43
CA GLY A 384 18.70 -36.55 -10.26
C GLY A 384 18.44 -36.40 -11.76
N GLU A 385 17.19 -36.37 -12.21
CA GLU A 385 16.88 -36.16 -13.62
C GLU A 385 17.00 -34.68 -14.01
N ILE A 386 17.35 -34.46 -15.27
CA ILE A 386 17.14 -33.18 -15.96
C ILE A 386 15.96 -33.35 -16.89
N VAL A 387 14.94 -32.57 -16.67
CA VAL A 387 13.71 -32.59 -17.45
C VAL A 387 13.54 -31.27 -18.20
N ALA A 388 13.40 -31.33 -19.52
CA ALA A 388 13.16 -30.16 -20.33
C ALA A 388 11.66 -29.94 -20.61
N LEU A 389 11.23 -28.69 -20.54
CA LEU A 389 9.94 -28.22 -21.05
C LEU A 389 10.18 -27.45 -22.35
N ILE A 390 9.62 -27.94 -23.46
CA ILE A 390 9.73 -27.32 -24.78
C ILE A 390 8.37 -26.90 -25.31
N GLY A 391 8.35 -26.05 -26.28
CA GLY A 391 7.13 -25.56 -26.95
C GLY A 391 7.22 -24.11 -27.35
N PRO A 392 6.31 -23.64 -28.23
CA PRO A 392 6.27 -22.25 -28.65
C PRO A 392 6.12 -21.28 -27.47
N SER A 393 6.48 -20.03 -27.68
CA SER A 393 6.27 -18.98 -26.67
C SER A 393 4.77 -18.78 -26.40
N GLY A 394 4.38 -18.60 -25.14
CA GLY A 394 2.99 -18.38 -24.74
C GLY A 394 2.14 -19.67 -24.58
N GLN A 395 2.68 -20.88 -24.79
CA GLN A 395 1.93 -22.13 -24.71
C GLN A 395 1.84 -22.73 -23.29
N GLY A 396 2.41 -22.08 -22.26
CA GLY A 396 2.22 -22.51 -20.88
C GLY A 396 3.46 -23.04 -20.16
N LYS A 397 4.69 -22.95 -20.69
CA LYS A 397 5.92 -23.38 -20.01
C LYS A 397 6.07 -22.72 -18.64
N THR A 398 6.12 -21.40 -18.59
CA THR A 398 6.19 -20.64 -17.33
C THR A 398 4.99 -20.90 -16.43
N THR A 399 3.81 -21.15 -17.00
CA THR A 399 2.61 -21.54 -16.24
C THR A 399 2.80 -22.87 -15.54
N THR A 400 3.39 -23.88 -16.21
CA THR A 400 3.73 -25.17 -15.61
C THR A 400 4.70 -25.00 -14.44
N LEU A 401 5.75 -24.19 -14.62
CA LEU A 401 6.72 -23.90 -13.55
C LEU A 401 6.06 -23.18 -12.37
N ASN A 402 5.18 -22.22 -12.63
CA ASN A 402 4.45 -21.50 -11.59
C ASN A 402 3.49 -22.42 -10.81
N LEU A 403 2.88 -23.39 -11.46
CA LEU A 403 2.05 -24.41 -10.82
C LEU A 403 2.89 -25.36 -9.95
N ILE A 404 4.05 -25.80 -10.43
CA ILE A 404 5.00 -26.61 -9.66
C ILE A 404 5.48 -25.86 -8.41
N LEU A 405 5.69 -24.54 -8.51
CA LEU A 405 6.07 -23.67 -7.39
C LEU A 405 4.90 -23.37 -6.43
N GLY A 406 3.67 -23.85 -6.72
CA GLY A 406 2.47 -23.52 -5.93
C GLY A 406 2.15 -22.04 -5.92
N LEU A 407 2.50 -21.29 -6.99
CA LEU A 407 2.10 -19.90 -7.18
C LEU A 407 0.66 -19.79 -7.70
N TYR A 408 0.23 -20.78 -8.48
CA TYR A 408 -1.15 -20.98 -8.92
C TYR A 408 -1.61 -22.37 -8.54
N HIS A 409 -2.91 -22.57 -8.43
CA HIS A 409 -3.52 -23.84 -8.09
C HIS A 409 -4.23 -24.44 -9.31
N PRO A 410 -4.08 -25.75 -9.57
CA PRO A 410 -4.83 -26.41 -10.64
C PRO A 410 -6.32 -26.42 -10.35
N ARG A 411 -7.15 -26.34 -11.39
CA ARG A 411 -8.61 -26.47 -11.26
C ARG A 411 -9.05 -27.93 -11.08
N LYS A 412 -8.28 -28.85 -11.66
CA LYS A 412 -8.47 -30.29 -11.52
C LYS A 412 -7.11 -30.95 -11.52
N GLY A 413 -7.03 -32.16 -10.94
CA GLY A 413 -5.77 -32.88 -10.78
C GLY A 413 -4.96 -32.38 -9.57
N GLN A 414 -3.72 -32.78 -9.50
CA GLN A 414 -2.81 -32.40 -8.41
C GLN A 414 -1.34 -32.38 -8.85
N ILE A 415 -0.55 -31.62 -8.12
CA ILE A 415 0.91 -31.61 -8.28
C ILE A 415 1.50 -32.05 -6.95
N ARG A 416 2.33 -33.11 -6.96
CA ARG A 416 2.94 -33.71 -5.79
C ARG A 416 4.45 -33.55 -5.83
N VAL A 417 5.00 -33.24 -4.67
CA VAL A 417 6.44 -33.06 -4.47
C VAL A 417 6.85 -33.84 -3.24
N GLY A 418 7.87 -34.67 -3.33
CA GLY A 418 8.27 -35.52 -2.20
C GLY A 418 9.50 -36.40 -2.45
N ASN A 419 9.84 -37.22 -1.46
CA ASN A 419 10.93 -38.18 -1.55
C ASN A 419 10.44 -39.52 -2.12
N PRO A 420 11.22 -40.21 -2.92
CA PRO A 420 10.88 -41.56 -3.41
C PRO A 420 10.62 -42.53 -2.26
N GLY A 421 9.46 -43.17 -2.27
CA GLY A 421 9.09 -44.13 -1.22
C GLY A 421 8.80 -43.53 0.17
N GLY A 422 8.82 -42.19 0.28
CA GLY A 422 8.59 -41.42 1.52
C GLY A 422 7.37 -40.52 1.49
N GLN A 423 7.46 -39.43 2.20
CA GLN A 423 6.42 -38.41 2.25
C GLN A 423 6.33 -37.60 0.98
N SER A 424 5.11 -37.20 0.62
CA SER A 424 4.86 -36.27 -0.48
C SER A 424 3.75 -35.29 -0.13
N LEU A 425 3.92 -34.04 -0.55
CA LEU A 425 2.99 -32.95 -0.33
C LEU A 425 2.43 -32.44 -1.65
N ARG A 426 1.28 -31.78 -1.60
CA ARG A 426 0.79 -31.00 -2.73
C ARG A 426 1.62 -29.73 -2.89
N ALA A 427 1.92 -29.37 -4.13
CA ALA A 427 2.61 -28.12 -4.42
C ALA A 427 1.84 -26.92 -3.84
N SER A 428 2.49 -26.19 -2.95
CA SER A 428 1.93 -25.07 -2.19
C SER A 428 3.03 -24.10 -1.77
N SER A 429 2.68 -23.06 -1.05
CA SER A 429 3.66 -22.16 -0.43
C SER A 429 4.60 -22.88 0.55
N SER A 430 4.14 -23.92 1.24
CA SER A 430 4.97 -24.73 2.15
C SER A 430 6.08 -25.48 1.41
N THR A 431 5.82 -25.96 0.20
CA THR A 431 6.80 -26.73 -0.58
C THR A 431 7.84 -25.87 -1.29
N ARG A 432 7.69 -24.52 -1.30
CA ARG A 432 8.66 -23.62 -1.98
C ARG A 432 10.08 -23.72 -1.44
N CYS A 433 10.26 -24.15 -0.20
CA CYS A 433 11.59 -24.38 0.38
C CYS A 433 12.37 -25.51 -0.30
N LEU A 434 11.68 -26.38 -1.06
CA LEU A 434 12.27 -27.47 -1.85
C LEU A 434 12.80 -27.00 -3.21
N PHE A 435 12.49 -25.76 -3.62
CA PHE A 435 12.82 -25.25 -4.95
C PHE A 435 13.80 -24.09 -4.90
N SER A 436 14.75 -24.09 -5.85
CA SER A 436 15.47 -22.89 -6.26
C SER A 436 15.01 -22.52 -7.66
N TYR A 437 14.52 -21.28 -7.83
CA TYR A 437 13.88 -20.79 -9.05
C TYR A 437 14.65 -19.64 -9.67
N ILE A 438 14.92 -19.74 -10.96
CA ILE A 438 15.50 -18.67 -11.75
C ILE A 438 14.47 -18.30 -12.82
N PRO A 439 13.71 -17.21 -12.62
CA PRO A 439 12.70 -16.77 -13.59
C PRO A 439 13.33 -16.18 -14.84
N GLN A 440 12.53 -16.12 -15.89
CA GLN A 440 12.86 -15.37 -17.10
C GLN A 440 13.08 -13.89 -16.76
N GLY A 441 14.19 -13.32 -17.20
CA GLY A 441 14.54 -11.92 -16.98
C GLY A 441 15.44 -11.67 -15.76
N ASN A 442 15.54 -10.40 -15.37
CA ASN A 442 16.47 -9.97 -14.34
C ASN A 442 15.82 -9.89 -12.95
N THR A 443 16.41 -10.61 -11.99
CA THR A 443 15.97 -10.65 -10.58
C THR A 443 17.00 -10.10 -9.60
N MET A 444 17.97 -9.31 -10.07
CA MET A 444 18.96 -8.70 -9.20
C MET A 444 18.37 -7.50 -8.45
N PHE A 445 18.64 -7.44 -7.16
CA PHE A 445 18.31 -6.32 -6.29
C PHE A 445 19.48 -5.32 -6.22
N SER A 446 19.17 -4.07 -5.91
CA SER A 446 20.21 -3.08 -5.60
C SER A 446 20.97 -3.50 -4.33
N GLY A 447 22.29 -3.28 -4.32
CA GLY A 447 23.19 -3.73 -3.28
C GLY A 447 24.43 -4.38 -3.86
N THR A 448 25.27 -5.03 -3.07
CA THR A 448 26.46 -5.72 -3.57
C THR A 448 26.14 -7.11 -4.13
N ILE A 449 27.07 -7.70 -4.88
CA ILE A 449 26.95 -9.11 -5.32
C ILE A 449 26.79 -10.02 -4.10
N ALA A 450 27.61 -9.83 -3.06
CA ALA A 450 27.52 -10.61 -1.83
C ALA A 450 26.18 -10.47 -1.11
N GLU A 451 25.62 -9.25 -1.02
CA GLU A 451 24.28 -9.03 -0.47
C GLU A 451 23.20 -9.77 -1.27
N ASN A 452 23.26 -9.72 -2.60
CA ASN A 452 22.33 -10.47 -3.45
C ASN A 452 22.41 -12.00 -3.24
N MET A 453 23.59 -12.53 -2.96
CA MET A 453 23.78 -13.96 -2.63
C MET A 453 23.18 -14.27 -1.25
N ARG A 454 23.44 -13.43 -0.24
CA ARG A 454 22.93 -13.62 1.12
C ARG A 454 21.42 -13.45 1.26
N MET A 455 20.72 -12.92 0.25
CA MET A 455 19.26 -12.89 0.26
C MET A 455 18.61 -14.26 0.36
N VAL A 456 19.21 -15.29 -0.22
CA VAL A 456 18.69 -16.67 -0.19
C VAL A 456 19.30 -17.51 0.92
N LYS A 457 20.49 -17.15 1.41
CA LYS A 457 21.20 -17.80 2.51
C LYS A 457 21.93 -16.74 3.35
N PRO A 458 21.25 -16.09 4.33
CA PRO A 458 21.82 -15.00 5.11
C PRO A 458 23.15 -15.33 5.81
N GLU A 459 23.31 -16.58 6.25
CA GLU A 459 24.49 -17.08 6.95
C GLU A 459 25.64 -17.49 6.00
N ALA A 460 25.51 -17.28 4.68
CA ALA A 460 26.52 -17.72 3.72
C ALA A 460 27.85 -17.00 3.95
N THR A 461 28.90 -17.81 4.09
CA THR A 461 30.28 -17.33 4.15
C THR A 461 30.76 -16.85 2.79
N ASP A 462 31.79 -16.00 2.76
CA ASP A 462 32.39 -15.55 1.50
C ASP A 462 32.93 -16.71 0.66
N GLN A 463 33.41 -17.78 1.32
CA GLN A 463 33.87 -18.98 0.64
C GLN A 463 32.73 -19.74 -0.06
N GLU A 464 31.57 -19.90 0.60
CA GLU A 464 30.39 -20.54 -0.01
C GLU A 464 29.84 -19.69 -1.18
N ILE A 465 29.85 -18.36 -1.05
CA ILE A 465 29.47 -17.46 -2.14
C ILE A 465 30.43 -17.64 -3.33
N ARG A 466 31.74 -17.66 -3.09
CA ARG A 466 32.74 -17.87 -4.11
C ARG A 466 32.54 -19.22 -4.83
N GLU A 467 32.35 -20.30 -4.10
CA GLU A 467 32.09 -21.62 -4.68
C GLU A 467 30.82 -21.66 -5.55
N ALA A 468 29.75 -20.95 -5.13
CA ALA A 468 28.55 -20.82 -5.93
C ALA A 468 28.80 -20.01 -7.21
N LEU A 469 29.57 -18.92 -7.13
CA LEU A 469 29.98 -18.12 -8.28
C LEU A 469 30.87 -18.90 -9.25
N GLU A 470 31.80 -19.71 -8.74
CA GLU A 470 32.64 -20.61 -9.55
C GLU A 470 31.78 -21.66 -10.26
N ALA A 471 30.85 -22.30 -9.56
CA ALA A 471 29.94 -23.29 -10.13
C ALA A 471 29.07 -22.69 -11.26
N ALA A 472 28.61 -21.44 -11.11
CA ALA A 472 27.86 -20.72 -12.13
C ALA A 472 28.74 -20.10 -13.23
N CYS A 473 30.06 -20.36 -13.26
CA CYS A 473 31.00 -19.68 -14.16
C CYS A 473 30.97 -18.13 -14.05
N ALA A 474 30.58 -17.61 -12.90
CA ALA A 474 30.49 -16.18 -12.66
C ALA A 474 31.78 -15.61 -12.05
N TRP A 475 32.53 -16.42 -11.30
CA TRP A 475 33.76 -15.95 -10.63
C TRP A 475 34.77 -15.37 -11.61
N GLU A 476 34.91 -15.92 -12.81
CA GLU A 476 35.84 -15.47 -13.84
C GLU A 476 35.73 -13.96 -14.16
N PHE A 477 34.55 -13.38 -14.06
CA PHE A 477 34.38 -11.95 -14.26
C PHE A 477 34.26 -11.16 -12.94
N VAL A 478 33.74 -11.77 -11.86
CA VAL A 478 33.61 -11.13 -10.55
C VAL A 478 34.99 -10.84 -9.95
N GLU A 479 35.95 -11.77 -10.08
CA GLU A 479 37.33 -11.60 -9.62
C GLU A 479 38.04 -10.41 -10.29
N LYS A 480 37.64 -10.04 -11.51
CA LYS A 480 38.23 -8.94 -12.29
C LYS A 480 37.62 -7.59 -11.97
N LEU A 481 36.57 -7.53 -11.14
CA LEU A 481 35.97 -6.28 -10.68
C LEU A 481 36.83 -5.66 -9.57
N ASP A 482 36.93 -4.33 -9.56
CA ASP A 482 37.75 -3.59 -8.58
C ASP A 482 37.44 -3.96 -7.13
N ASN A 483 36.15 -4.23 -6.83
CA ASN A 483 35.67 -4.58 -5.50
C ASN A 483 35.24 -6.06 -5.39
N GLY A 484 35.53 -6.90 -6.36
CA GLY A 484 35.14 -8.31 -6.34
C GLY A 484 33.66 -8.52 -6.03
N MET A 485 33.36 -9.31 -4.97
CA MET A 485 31.99 -9.59 -4.51
C MET A 485 31.28 -8.38 -3.87
N ASP A 486 32.04 -7.36 -3.41
CA ASP A 486 31.49 -6.13 -2.84
C ASP A 486 31.13 -5.10 -3.93
N THR A 487 31.22 -5.48 -5.19
CA THR A 487 30.80 -4.63 -6.30
C THR A 487 29.29 -4.40 -6.28
N GLU A 488 28.88 -3.13 -6.35
CA GLU A 488 27.47 -2.74 -6.38
C GLU A 488 26.76 -3.22 -7.65
N VAL A 489 25.67 -3.92 -7.45
CA VAL A 489 24.65 -4.22 -8.45
C VAL A 489 23.65 -3.06 -8.46
N ARG A 490 23.72 -2.20 -9.48
CA ARG A 490 22.76 -1.09 -9.63
C ARG A 490 21.38 -1.64 -9.95
N GLU A 491 20.38 -0.75 -9.93
CA GLU A 491 18.99 -1.09 -10.23
C GLU A 491 18.89 -1.98 -11.48
N ARG A 492 18.22 -3.14 -11.35
CA ARG A 492 18.09 -4.18 -12.37
C ARG A 492 19.42 -4.66 -12.97
N GLY A 493 20.53 -4.56 -12.23
CA GLY A 493 21.83 -5.04 -12.71
C GLY A 493 22.36 -4.32 -13.95
N THR A 494 22.03 -3.04 -14.15
CA THR A 494 22.41 -2.27 -15.37
C THR A 494 23.92 -2.21 -15.63
N ARG A 495 24.73 -2.52 -14.62
CA ARG A 495 26.21 -2.59 -14.75
C ARG A 495 26.70 -3.84 -15.48
N PHE A 496 25.90 -4.91 -15.49
CA PHE A 496 26.29 -6.22 -16.00
C PHE A 496 25.61 -6.55 -17.34
N SER A 497 26.31 -7.31 -18.20
CA SER A 497 25.67 -7.86 -19.40
C SER A 497 24.60 -8.90 -19.01
N GLU A 498 23.67 -9.19 -19.92
CA GLU A 498 22.58 -10.13 -19.62
C GLU A 498 23.10 -11.52 -19.22
N GLY A 499 24.13 -12.03 -19.92
CA GLY A 499 24.77 -13.28 -19.56
C GLY A 499 25.52 -13.25 -18.22
N GLN A 500 26.07 -12.10 -17.79
CA GLN A 500 26.63 -11.95 -16.45
C GLN A 500 25.54 -11.98 -15.37
N LYS A 501 24.42 -11.31 -15.59
CA LYS A 501 23.26 -11.33 -14.69
C LYS A 501 22.69 -12.74 -14.55
N GLN A 502 22.53 -13.46 -15.65
CA GLN A 502 22.09 -14.86 -15.61
C GLN A 502 23.02 -15.73 -14.79
N ARG A 503 24.35 -15.63 -14.98
CA ARG A 503 25.33 -16.38 -14.17
C ARG A 503 25.27 -16.02 -12.68
N LEU A 504 25.08 -14.75 -12.33
CA LEU A 504 24.85 -14.34 -10.93
C LEU A 504 23.54 -14.91 -10.38
N SER A 505 22.47 -14.93 -11.16
CA SER A 505 21.18 -15.52 -10.75
C SER A 505 21.30 -17.04 -10.55
N ILE A 506 22.06 -17.72 -11.39
CA ILE A 506 22.36 -19.15 -11.24
C ILE A 506 23.19 -19.39 -9.97
N ALA A 507 24.22 -18.59 -9.70
CA ALA A 507 25.01 -18.68 -8.47
C ALA A 507 24.14 -18.55 -7.22
N ARG A 508 23.22 -17.58 -7.21
CA ARG A 508 22.27 -17.38 -6.12
C ARG A 508 21.36 -18.59 -5.91
N ALA A 509 20.85 -19.17 -7.00
CA ALA A 509 20.01 -20.37 -6.93
C ALA A 509 20.78 -21.61 -6.44
N LEU A 510 22.06 -21.74 -6.81
CA LEU A 510 22.94 -22.80 -6.30
C LEU A 510 23.25 -22.66 -4.81
N LEU A 511 23.41 -21.41 -4.34
CA LEU A 511 23.66 -21.12 -2.94
C LEU A 511 22.43 -21.40 -2.04
N ALA A 512 21.22 -21.33 -2.59
CA ALA A 512 19.98 -21.66 -1.88
C ALA A 512 19.90 -23.14 -1.46
N ASP A 513 20.72 -24.00 -2.06
CA ASP A 513 20.87 -25.42 -1.73
C ASP A 513 19.53 -26.17 -1.65
N ALA A 514 18.70 -26.00 -2.70
CA ALA A 514 17.41 -26.65 -2.82
C ALA A 514 17.51 -27.95 -3.63
N PRO A 515 16.77 -29.02 -3.28
CA PRO A 515 16.81 -30.30 -3.96
C PRO A 515 16.24 -30.26 -5.39
N VAL A 516 15.38 -29.31 -5.71
CA VAL A 516 14.84 -29.10 -7.05
C VAL A 516 15.24 -27.74 -7.57
N MET A 517 15.82 -27.67 -8.76
CA MET A 517 16.20 -26.43 -9.43
C MET A 517 15.32 -26.20 -10.66
N ILE A 518 14.72 -25.04 -10.75
CA ILE A 518 13.87 -24.63 -11.86
C ILE A 518 14.53 -23.48 -12.62
N LEU A 519 14.72 -23.66 -13.92
CA LEU A 519 15.37 -22.72 -14.83
C LEU A 519 14.36 -22.30 -15.92
N ASP A 520 13.82 -21.08 -15.82
CA ASP A 520 12.88 -20.55 -16.81
C ASP A 520 13.65 -19.65 -17.80
N GLU A 521 14.07 -20.22 -18.93
CA GLU A 521 14.91 -19.56 -19.95
C GLU A 521 16.17 -18.89 -19.37
N ALA A 522 16.65 -19.37 -18.23
CA ALA A 522 17.70 -18.75 -17.44
C ALA A 522 19.11 -18.85 -18.06
N THR A 523 19.26 -19.58 -19.16
CA THR A 523 20.52 -19.76 -19.90
C THR A 523 20.50 -19.14 -21.29
N SER A 524 19.40 -18.47 -21.66
CA SER A 524 19.18 -17.94 -23.01
C SER A 524 20.23 -16.90 -23.48
N ALA A 525 20.83 -16.13 -22.56
CA ALA A 525 21.88 -15.17 -22.85
C ALA A 525 23.31 -15.72 -22.70
N LEU A 526 23.47 -17.04 -22.41
CA LEU A 526 24.76 -17.69 -22.34
C LEU A 526 25.14 -18.26 -23.72
N ASP A 527 26.43 -18.34 -24.01
CA ASP A 527 26.92 -19.14 -25.12
C ASP A 527 26.80 -20.64 -24.82
N VAL A 528 26.70 -21.48 -25.87
CA VAL A 528 26.46 -22.93 -25.75
C VAL A 528 27.51 -23.62 -24.88
N ALA A 529 28.76 -23.18 -24.94
CA ALA A 529 29.85 -23.81 -24.18
C ALA A 529 29.72 -23.50 -22.69
N THR A 530 29.40 -22.26 -22.34
CA THR A 530 29.15 -21.83 -20.95
C THR A 530 27.88 -22.49 -20.40
N GLU A 531 26.77 -22.54 -21.16
CA GLU A 531 25.54 -23.23 -20.78
C GLU A 531 25.76 -24.68 -20.42
N ARG A 532 26.44 -25.46 -21.29
CA ARG A 532 26.80 -26.86 -21.03
C ARG A 532 27.71 -27.02 -19.80
N ARG A 533 28.66 -26.09 -19.61
CA ARG A 533 29.56 -26.08 -18.46
C ARG A 533 28.81 -25.87 -17.15
N VAL A 534 27.91 -24.91 -17.13
CA VAL A 534 27.06 -24.63 -15.97
C VAL A 534 26.17 -25.81 -15.62
N LEU A 535 25.41 -26.35 -16.59
CA LEU A 535 24.56 -27.53 -16.35
C LEU A 535 25.32 -28.73 -15.86
N ARG A 536 26.49 -29.04 -16.45
CA ARG A 536 27.37 -30.14 -15.98
C ARG A 536 27.85 -29.92 -14.55
N ARG A 537 28.18 -28.68 -14.16
CA ARG A 537 28.62 -28.37 -12.79
C ARG A 537 27.49 -28.49 -11.78
N ILE A 538 26.26 -28.12 -12.16
CA ILE A 538 25.07 -28.30 -11.33
C ILE A 538 24.86 -29.76 -10.98
N ILE A 539 24.89 -30.66 -11.98
CA ILE A 539 24.67 -32.09 -11.81
C ILE A 539 25.82 -32.73 -11.01
N LYS A 540 27.08 -32.39 -11.36
CA LYS A 540 28.25 -32.99 -10.71
C LYS A 540 28.34 -32.65 -9.23
N LYS A 541 27.87 -31.46 -8.80
CA LYS A 541 27.92 -31.02 -7.41
C LYS A 541 26.93 -31.79 -6.55
N GLU A 542 25.74 -32.08 -7.08
CA GLU A 542 24.67 -32.79 -6.37
C GLU A 542 23.92 -33.76 -7.31
N PRO A 543 24.33 -35.03 -7.33
CA PRO A 543 23.78 -36.04 -8.26
C PRO A 543 22.27 -36.31 -8.06
N HIS A 544 21.72 -36.06 -6.86
CA HIS A 544 20.31 -36.27 -6.53
C HIS A 544 19.44 -35.06 -6.79
N ARG A 545 20.02 -33.92 -7.24
CA ARG A 545 19.26 -32.70 -7.54
C ARG A 545 18.44 -32.87 -8.81
N THR A 546 17.14 -32.69 -8.71
CA THR A 546 16.23 -32.67 -9.85
C THR A 546 16.31 -31.30 -10.52
N VAL A 547 16.44 -31.26 -11.85
CA VAL A 547 16.55 -30.00 -12.60
C VAL A 547 15.45 -29.95 -13.65
N ILE A 548 14.61 -28.88 -13.59
CA ILE A 548 13.54 -28.64 -14.55
C ILE A 548 13.92 -27.40 -15.36
N VAL A 549 14.03 -27.53 -16.67
CA VAL A 549 14.51 -26.47 -17.55
C VAL A 549 13.43 -26.14 -18.60
N ALA A 550 12.90 -24.93 -18.59
CA ALA A 550 12.19 -24.42 -19.76
C ALA A 550 13.23 -23.86 -20.74
N ALA A 551 13.40 -24.53 -21.87
CA ALA A 551 14.43 -24.20 -22.85
C ALA A 551 13.89 -24.17 -24.28
N HIS A 552 14.51 -23.32 -25.10
CA HIS A 552 14.29 -23.25 -26.55
C HIS A 552 15.52 -23.71 -27.35
N ARG A 553 16.62 -24.12 -26.67
CA ARG A 553 17.88 -24.44 -27.33
C ARG A 553 18.14 -25.94 -27.39
N PRO A 554 18.51 -26.46 -28.56
CA PRO A 554 18.84 -27.86 -28.74
C PRO A 554 20.00 -28.38 -27.84
N SER A 555 20.94 -27.49 -27.46
CA SER A 555 22.08 -27.80 -26.62
C SER A 555 21.72 -28.39 -25.24
N VAL A 556 20.55 -28.04 -24.71
CA VAL A 556 20.06 -28.52 -23.41
C VAL A 556 19.48 -29.93 -23.54
N PHE A 557 18.79 -30.23 -24.64
CA PHE A 557 18.06 -31.51 -24.81
C PHE A 557 18.97 -32.73 -24.79
N SER A 558 20.21 -32.60 -25.30
CA SER A 558 21.19 -33.68 -25.27
C SER A 558 21.66 -34.08 -23.87
N MET A 559 21.27 -33.29 -22.85
CA MET A 559 21.62 -33.56 -21.43
C MET A 559 20.41 -33.93 -20.60
N CYS A 560 19.20 -33.93 -21.18
CA CYS A 560 17.96 -34.21 -20.49
C CYS A 560 17.64 -35.71 -20.50
N SER A 561 17.11 -36.19 -19.37
CA SER A 561 16.61 -37.54 -19.23
C SER A 561 15.23 -37.68 -19.85
N ARG A 562 14.44 -36.63 -19.77
CA ARG A 562 13.09 -36.55 -20.34
C ARG A 562 12.85 -35.19 -20.95
N VAL A 563 12.00 -35.13 -21.98
CA VAL A 563 11.57 -33.89 -22.64
C VAL A 563 10.06 -33.90 -22.76
N TYR A 564 9.42 -32.83 -22.26
CA TYR A 564 7.98 -32.62 -22.39
C TYR A 564 7.68 -31.49 -23.35
N LYS A 565 6.79 -31.74 -24.33
CA LYS A 565 6.28 -30.72 -25.23
C LYS A 565 4.98 -30.14 -24.70
N ILE A 566 4.95 -28.81 -24.57
CA ILE A 566 3.75 -28.06 -24.20
C ILE A 566 3.22 -27.35 -25.46
N GLY A 567 2.01 -27.68 -25.85
CA GLY A 567 1.33 -27.11 -27.01
C GLY A 567 -0.05 -27.73 -27.19
N ASP A 568 -0.90 -27.08 -27.99
CA ASP A 568 -2.25 -27.54 -28.29
C ASP A 568 -3.09 -27.91 -27.06
N LYS A 569 -2.89 -27.16 -25.96
CA LYS A 569 -3.52 -27.37 -24.65
C LYS A 569 -3.20 -28.72 -23.99
N GLN A 570 -2.06 -29.30 -24.31
CA GLN A 570 -1.60 -30.57 -23.75
C GLN A 570 -0.15 -30.49 -23.27
N ILE A 571 0.21 -31.37 -22.35
CA ILE A 571 1.58 -31.63 -21.92
C ILE A 571 1.82 -33.11 -22.23
N ARG A 572 2.78 -33.43 -23.10
CA ARG A 572 3.13 -34.80 -23.45
C ARG A 572 4.64 -35.02 -23.42
N GLU A 573 5.05 -36.21 -23.03
CA GLU A 573 6.44 -36.64 -23.15
C GLU A 573 6.77 -36.88 -24.64
N VAL A 574 7.97 -36.48 -25.05
CA VAL A 574 8.45 -36.53 -26.43
C VAL A 574 9.41 -37.73 -26.53
N ASN A 575 9.25 -38.54 -27.58
CA ASN A 575 10.13 -39.69 -27.82
C ASN A 575 11.47 -39.24 -28.43
N GLU A 576 12.47 -40.17 -28.46
CA GLU A 576 13.80 -39.87 -28.98
C GLU A 576 13.80 -39.46 -30.46
N GLU A 577 12.91 -40.02 -31.29
CA GLU A 577 12.80 -39.67 -32.69
C GLU A 577 12.33 -38.24 -32.90
N GLU A 578 11.33 -37.83 -32.16
CA GLU A 578 10.82 -36.42 -32.18
C GLU A 578 11.87 -35.43 -31.63
N ILE A 579 12.69 -35.82 -30.64
CA ILE A 579 13.81 -35.02 -30.16
C ILE A 579 14.84 -34.83 -31.28
N GLN A 580 15.15 -35.87 -32.04
CA GLN A 580 16.08 -35.78 -33.17
C GLN A 580 15.52 -34.91 -34.31
N GLU A 581 14.24 -35.01 -34.61
CA GLU A 581 13.59 -34.08 -35.57
C GLU A 581 13.71 -32.63 -35.12
N PHE A 582 13.44 -32.37 -33.85
CA PHE A 582 13.60 -31.03 -33.27
C PHE A 582 15.04 -30.51 -33.30
N LEU A 583 16.03 -31.43 -33.10
CA LEU A 583 17.45 -31.09 -33.22
C LEU A 583 17.88 -30.80 -34.65
N ASN A 584 17.19 -31.36 -35.65
CA ASN A 584 17.49 -31.19 -37.07
C ASN A 584 16.80 -29.94 -37.67
N GLU A 585 15.74 -29.42 -37.04
CA GLU A 585 15.04 -28.21 -37.45
C GLU A 585 15.76 -26.91 -36.99
N PHE A 586 16.72 -27.00 -36.10
CA PHE A 586 17.52 -25.89 -35.56
C PHE A 586 19.01 -26.03 -35.87
#